data_071f28e77882cbcf86099f3bf1c428e4
#
_entry.id   071f28e77882cbcf86099f3bf1c428e4
#
_cell.length_a   1.000
_cell.length_b   1.000
_cell.length_c   1.000
_cell.angle_alpha   90.00
_cell.angle_beta   90.00
_cell.angle_gamma   90.00
#
_symmetry.space_group_name_H-M   'P 1'
#
loop_
_entity.id
_entity.type
_entity.pdbx_description
1 polymer ?
#
loop_
_entity_poly.entity_id
_entity_poly.type
_entity_poly.pdbx_seq_one_letter_code
_entity_poly.pdbx_strand_id
1 'polypeptide(L)'
;MEKPISYLQTDPHWANVDYSAKGEKTTIGKSGCGPTAMAMVLATWADKTVTPKSECAWALAHGYKAPHQGTYYGYFAPAAKRFGLTCNMLNWASVYGKPNSPYHAQAKATVDRGDLVIACMGRGLWTSSGHFVLVWKITGNTIYINDPASTRMVRTQGDYSLFKHQVKYYFVVKKPATIQQPEKEDDDMDINKLLAEMTGAQAYALYTKAIAYAAAAAEPEWSREQGHWEKATLKGIVDGQEPERPVKRDELAAVLGRLGVLD
;
A
#
# COMPACT_ATOMS: atom_id res chain seq x y z
N MET A 1 -0.89 -9.12 15.37
CA MET A 1 -0.09 -8.73 14.17
C MET A 1 1.37 -8.96 14.49
N GLU A 2 2.12 -9.54 13.56
CA GLU A 2 3.58 -9.64 13.61
C GLU A 2 4.20 -8.24 13.49
N LYS A 3 5.37 -8.05 14.13
CA LYS A 3 6.08 -6.76 14.10
C LYS A 3 6.53 -6.44 12.67
N PRO A 4 6.20 -5.27 12.12
CA PRO A 4 6.66 -4.85 10.80
C PRO A 4 8.19 -4.72 10.72
N ILE A 5 8.73 -4.81 9.49
CA ILE A 5 10.12 -4.47 9.21
C ILE A 5 10.39 -3.06 9.73
N SER A 6 11.53 -2.87 10.36
CA SER A 6 11.93 -1.61 10.97
C SER A 6 13.22 -1.09 10.34
N TYR A 7 13.20 0.16 9.91
CA TYR A 7 14.35 0.88 9.37
C TYR A 7 14.65 2.14 10.18
N LEU A 8 15.93 2.45 10.32
CA LEU A 8 16.39 3.74 10.81
C LEU A 8 16.77 4.63 9.62
N GLN A 9 16.27 5.85 9.56
CA GLN A 9 16.73 6.84 8.58
C GLN A 9 18.22 7.18 8.74
N THR A 10 18.75 6.94 9.93
CA THR A 10 20.15 7.20 10.31
C THR A 10 21.08 6.00 10.06
N ASP A 11 20.58 4.90 9.45
CA ASP A 11 21.40 3.74 9.11
C ASP A 11 22.52 4.16 8.13
N PRO A 12 23.78 3.76 8.37
CA PRO A 12 24.94 4.13 7.54
C PRO A 12 24.79 3.82 6.05
N HIS A 13 24.00 2.82 5.67
CA HIS A 13 23.80 2.45 4.27
C HIS A 13 23.09 3.54 3.44
N TRP A 14 22.36 4.48 4.09
CA TRP A 14 21.64 5.55 3.40
C TRP A 14 21.62 6.89 4.13
N ALA A 15 22.00 6.98 5.40
CA ALA A 15 21.90 8.21 6.18
C ALA A 15 22.52 9.44 5.51
N ASN A 16 23.63 9.24 4.81
CA ASN A 16 24.39 10.31 4.14
C ASN A 16 23.98 10.54 2.68
N VAL A 17 23.04 9.77 2.16
CA VAL A 17 22.52 9.96 0.80
C VAL A 17 21.76 11.29 0.73
N ASP A 18 21.99 12.05 -0.32
CA ASP A 18 21.31 13.33 -0.55
C ASP A 18 19.79 13.15 -0.64
N TYR A 19 19.07 14.01 0.07
CA TYR A 19 17.62 14.10 0.05
C TYR A 19 17.19 15.57 0.05
N SER A 20 17.75 16.35 -0.87
CA SER A 20 17.61 17.80 -0.92
C SER A 20 16.60 18.23 -1.99
N ALA A 21 15.61 19.01 -1.61
CA ALA A 21 14.86 19.80 -2.58
C ALA A 21 15.71 20.97 -3.09
N LYS A 22 15.27 21.64 -4.15
CA LYS A 22 15.97 22.79 -4.72
C LYS A 22 16.18 23.89 -3.66
N GLY A 23 17.39 24.33 -3.52
CA GLY A 23 17.76 25.41 -2.60
C GLY A 23 18.12 24.99 -1.18
N GLU A 24 18.24 23.70 -0.90
CA GLU A 24 18.70 23.20 0.41
C GLU A 24 19.81 22.16 0.26
N LYS A 25 20.46 21.85 1.40
CA LYS A 25 21.37 20.70 1.55
C LYS A 25 20.95 19.89 2.75
N THR A 26 20.46 18.67 2.52
CA THR A 26 20.06 17.75 3.58
C THR A 26 20.23 16.29 3.13
N THR A 27 20.08 15.35 4.04
CA THR A 27 20.26 13.94 3.77
C THR A 27 19.06 13.12 4.27
N ILE A 28 18.98 11.86 3.87
CA ILE A 28 17.99 10.92 4.38
C ILE A 28 18.01 10.88 5.91
N GLY A 29 19.21 10.79 6.51
CA GLY A 29 19.37 10.77 7.96
C GLY A 29 18.81 12.00 8.68
N LYS A 30 18.71 13.14 8.01
CA LYS A 30 18.20 14.40 8.59
C LYS A 30 16.71 14.63 8.34
N SER A 31 16.19 14.24 7.16
CA SER A 31 14.84 14.63 6.74
C SER A 31 14.00 13.52 6.08
N GLY A 32 14.52 12.28 6.07
CA GLY A 32 13.90 11.13 5.39
C GLY A 32 12.85 10.36 6.20
N CYS A 33 12.35 10.86 7.32
CA CYS A 33 11.45 10.11 8.21
C CYS A 33 10.15 9.63 7.53
N GLY A 34 9.54 10.45 6.67
CA GLY A 34 8.31 10.08 5.94
C GLY A 34 8.51 8.89 5.01
N PRO A 35 9.43 8.97 4.02
CA PRO A 35 9.75 7.84 3.15
C PRO A 35 10.28 6.63 3.92
N THR A 36 11.03 6.80 5.01
CA THR A 36 11.47 5.68 5.84
C THR A 36 10.29 4.97 6.52
N ALA A 37 9.31 5.72 7.04
CA ALA A 37 8.10 5.13 7.61
C ALA A 37 7.27 4.37 6.56
N MET A 38 7.17 4.91 5.34
CA MET A 38 6.51 4.22 4.23
C MET A 38 7.31 3.00 3.77
N ALA A 39 8.64 3.08 3.66
CA ALA A 39 9.49 1.94 3.30
C ALA A 39 9.29 0.74 4.26
N MET A 40 9.10 0.99 5.56
CA MET A 40 8.79 -0.08 6.53
C MET A 40 7.45 -0.77 6.19
N VAL A 41 6.43 -0.02 5.79
CA VAL A 41 5.14 -0.57 5.36
C VAL A 41 5.30 -1.40 4.10
N LEU A 42 5.92 -0.83 3.07
CA LEU A 42 6.10 -1.45 1.76
C LEU A 42 6.97 -2.72 1.86
N ALA A 43 8.06 -2.67 2.60
CA ALA A 43 8.92 -3.83 2.84
C ALA A 43 8.20 -4.94 3.63
N THR A 44 7.26 -4.58 4.51
CA THR A 44 6.50 -5.56 5.29
C THR A 44 5.43 -6.25 4.46
N TRP A 45 4.75 -5.53 3.56
CA TRP A 45 3.53 -6.03 2.93
C TRP A 45 3.61 -6.28 1.43
N ALA A 46 4.56 -5.68 0.74
CA ALA A 46 4.61 -5.73 -0.70
C ALA A 46 5.95 -6.26 -1.25
N ASP A 47 7.05 -5.57 -0.99
CA ASP A 47 8.35 -5.90 -1.57
C ASP A 47 9.48 -5.68 -0.55
N LYS A 48 10.08 -6.76 -0.07
CA LYS A 48 11.17 -6.75 0.91
C LYS A 48 12.45 -6.02 0.44
N THR A 49 12.57 -5.74 -0.86
CA THR A 49 13.71 -5.00 -1.43
C THR A 49 13.59 -3.49 -1.27
N VAL A 50 12.40 -2.99 -0.92
CA VAL A 50 12.16 -1.56 -0.68
C VAL A 50 12.94 -1.09 0.56
N THR A 51 13.66 0.01 0.39
CA THR A 51 14.52 0.61 1.43
C THR A 51 14.20 2.09 1.60
N PRO A 52 14.62 2.71 2.73
CA PRO A 52 14.57 4.17 2.87
C PRO A 52 15.26 4.92 1.73
N LYS A 53 16.35 4.36 1.18
CA LYS A 53 17.06 4.96 0.04
C LYS A 53 16.19 4.99 -1.22
N SER A 54 15.54 3.89 -1.57
CA SER A 54 14.67 3.82 -2.76
C SER A 54 13.45 4.73 -2.64
N GLU A 55 12.83 4.75 -1.46
CA GLU A 55 11.65 5.59 -1.21
C GLU A 55 11.97 7.09 -1.17
N CYS A 56 13.09 7.48 -0.57
CA CYS A 56 13.55 8.87 -0.61
C CYS A 56 13.89 9.31 -2.04
N ALA A 57 14.56 8.47 -2.83
CA ALA A 57 14.86 8.76 -4.23
C ALA A 57 13.58 8.97 -5.04
N TRP A 58 12.60 8.09 -4.86
CA TRP A 58 11.31 8.23 -5.53
C TRP A 58 10.56 9.49 -5.10
N ALA A 59 10.50 9.77 -3.80
CA ALA A 59 9.84 10.97 -3.26
C ALA A 59 10.48 12.26 -3.81
N LEU A 60 11.81 12.29 -3.92
CA LEU A 60 12.56 13.43 -4.46
C LEU A 60 12.27 13.62 -5.95
N ALA A 61 12.34 12.55 -6.73
CA ALA A 61 12.10 12.58 -8.18
C ALA A 61 10.68 13.05 -8.56
N HIS A 62 9.69 12.81 -7.66
CA HIS A 62 8.29 13.21 -7.87
C HIS A 62 7.88 14.49 -7.12
N GLY A 63 8.85 15.25 -6.60
CA GLY A 63 8.57 16.54 -5.98
C GLY A 63 7.90 16.47 -4.60
N TYR A 64 7.96 15.33 -3.92
CA TYR A 64 7.36 15.17 -2.59
C TYR A 64 8.26 15.60 -1.43
N LYS A 65 9.51 15.96 -1.69
CA LYS A 65 10.39 16.55 -0.69
C LYS A 65 10.08 18.04 -0.52
N ALA A 66 9.61 18.43 0.65
CA ALA A 66 9.34 19.83 0.98
C ALA A 66 10.64 20.59 1.31
N PRO A 67 10.92 21.72 0.65
CA PRO A 67 12.13 22.53 0.93
C PRO A 67 12.21 22.93 2.40
N HIS A 68 13.39 22.76 3.01
CA HIS A 68 13.68 23.07 4.42
C HIS A 68 12.79 22.34 5.44
N GLN A 69 12.05 21.32 5.00
CA GLN A 69 11.16 20.49 5.82
C GLN A 69 11.38 19.00 5.50
N GLY A 70 10.47 18.15 5.88
CA GLY A 70 10.49 16.73 5.55
C GLY A 70 9.81 16.43 4.21
N THR A 71 8.75 15.65 4.27
CA THR A 71 8.01 15.15 3.11
C THR A 71 6.59 15.72 3.11
N TYR A 72 6.10 16.13 1.95
CA TYR A 72 4.70 16.56 1.79
C TYR A 72 3.74 15.42 2.15
N TYR A 73 2.60 15.75 2.74
CA TYR A 73 1.57 14.76 3.10
C TYR A 73 0.99 14.03 1.89
N GLY A 74 0.97 14.71 0.73
CA GLY A 74 0.53 14.13 -0.54
C GLY A 74 1.40 12.98 -1.06
N TYR A 75 2.56 12.71 -0.45
CA TYR A 75 3.44 11.60 -0.78
C TYR A 75 2.82 10.23 -0.47
N PHE A 76 2.14 10.07 0.66
CA PHE A 76 1.82 8.76 1.22
C PHE A 76 0.86 7.95 0.35
N ALA A 77 -0.19 8.59 -0.20
CA ALA A 77 -1.17 7.89 -1.02
C ALA A 77 -0.60 7.35 -2.34
N PRO A 78 0.12 8.16 -3.18
CA PRO A 78 0.75 7.65 -4.39
C PRO A 78 1.85 6.62 -4.10
N ALA A 79 2.63 6.80 -3.01
CA ALA A 79 3.66 5.85 -2.61
C ALA A 79 3.08 4.47 -2.30
N ALA A 80 1.98 4.40 -1.56
CA ALA A 80 1.26 3.16 -1.27
C ALA A 80 0.66 2.54 -2.54
N LYS A 81 0.02 3.37 -3.39
CA LYS A 81 -0.67 2.92 -4.61
C LYS A 81 0.26 2.18 -5.58
N ARG A 82 1.53 2.58 -5.71
CA ARG A 82 2.54 1.91 -6.56
C ARG A 82 2.68 0.41 -6.27
N PHE A 83 2.38 0.02 -5.03
CA PHE A 83 2.50 -1.35 -4.55
C PHE A 83 1.14 -2.00 -4.28
N GLY A 84 0.07 -1.48 -4.88
CA GLY A 84 -1.27 -2.01 -4.71
C GLY A 84 -1.89 -1.77 -3.33
N LEU A 85 -1.26 -0.95 -2.47
CA LEU A 85 -1.79 -0.59 -1.16
C LEU A 85 -2.62 0.68 -1.25
N THR A 86 -3.51 0.89 -0.28
CA THR A 86 -4.21 2.18 -0.12
C THR A 86 -3.65 2.93 1.07
N CYS A 87 -3.53 4.25 0.94
CA CYS A 87 -3.18 5.12 2.05
C CYS A 87 -4.08 6.35 2.06
N ASN A 88 -4.78 6.56 3.17
CA ASN A 88 -5.69 7.68 3.35
C ASN A 88 -5.35 8.47 4.61
N MET A 89 -5.38 9.78 4.50
CA MET A 89 -5.30 10.65 5.66
C MET A 89 -6.60 10.59 6.44
N LEU A 90 -6.51 10.25 7.74
CA LEU A 90 -7.69 10.04 8.59
C LEU A 90 -8.32 11.34 9.05
N ASN A 91 -7.51 12.37 9.30
CA ASN A 91 -7.94 13.67 9.81
C ASN A 91 -7.27 14.82 9.04
N TRP A 92 -8.06 15.74 8.52
CA TRP A 92 -7.59 16.93 7.81
C TRP A 92 -7.24 18.10 8.74
N ALA A 93 -7.85 18.16 9.93
CA ALA A 93 -7.50 19.10 10.98
C ALA A 93 -6.56 18.44 12.00
N SER A 94 -5.54 19.18 12.46
CA SER A 94 -4.59 18.67 13.45
C SER A 94 -5.28 18.30 14.77
N VAL A 95 -4.92 17.14 15.30
CA VAL A 95 -5.36 16.66 16.63
C VAL A 95 -4.31 16.89 17.72
N TYR A 96 -3.23 17.60 17.43
CA TYR A 96 -2.19 17.96 18.40
C TYR A 96 -2.81 18.69 19.61
N GLY A 97 -2.48 18.24 20.80
CA GLY A 97 -3.05 18.78 22.06
C GLY A 97 -4.52 18.40 22.30
N LYS A 98 -5.12 17.52 21.51
CA LYS A 98 -6.54 17.11 21.61
C LYS A 98 -6.66 15.60 21.94
N PRO A 99 -6.30 15.15 23.16
CA PRO A 99 -6.22 13.70 23.50
C PRO A 99 -7.57 12.97 23.44
N ASN A 100 -8.69 13.71 23.47
CA ASN A 100 -10.04 13.16 23.38
C ASN A 100 -10.62 13.18 21.95
N SER A 101 -9.81 13.49 20.94
CA SER A 101 -10.26 13.47 19.55
C SER A 101 -10.71 12.06 19.13
N PRO A 102 -11.85 11.92 18.43
CA PRO A 102 -12.35 10.60 17.96
C PRO A 102 -11.39 9.91 17.01
N TYR A 103 -10.50 10.64 16.35
CA TYR A 103 -9.51 10.07 15.44
C TYR A 103 -8.49 9.16 16.14
N HIS A 104 -8.26 9.33 17.45
CA HIS A 104 -7.41 8.39 18.20
C HIS A 104 -8.05 7.01 18.32
N ALA A 105 -9.35 6.95 18.58
CA ALA A 105 -10.10 5.69 18.62
C ALA A 105 -10.15 5.04 17.22
N GLN A 106 -10.34 5.82 16.17
CA GLN A 106 -10.35 5.34 14.80
C GLN A 106 -8.97 4.79 14.38
N ALA A 107 -7.89 5.48 14.72
CA ALA A 107 -6.52 5.01 14.47
C ALA A 107 -6.24 3.70 15.24
N LYS A 108 -6.66 3.62 16.51
CA LYS A 108 -6.54 2.39 17.31
C LYS A 108 -7.32 1.24 16.68
N ALA A 109 -8.59 1.45 16.34
CA ALA A 109 -9.42 0.43 15.69
C ALA A 109 -8.82 -0.05 14.34
N THR A 110 -8.14 0.84 13.61
CA THR A 110 -7.40 0.49 12.40
C THR A 110 -6.26 -0.48 12.70
N VAL A 111 -5.44 -0.15 13.69
CA VAL A 111 -4.32 -1.02 14.13
C VAL A 111 -4.82 -2.35 14.70
N ASP A 112 -5.93 -2.34 15.45
CA ASP A 112 -6.53 -3.55 16.03
C ASP A 112 -7.04 -4.53 14.94
N ARG A 113 -7.46 -4.02 13.77
CA ARG A 113 -7.82 -4.85 12.59
C ARG A 113 -6.61 -5.40 11.82
N GLY A 114 -5.42 -5.02 12.19
CA GLY A 114 -4.22 -5.47 11.51
C GLY A 114 -3.72 -4.55 10.39
N ASP A 115 -4.28 -3.36 10.25
CA ASP A 115 -3.77 -2.31 9.36
C ASP A 115 -2.61 -1.55 10.02
N LEU A 116 -1.87 -0.77 9.24
CA LEU A 116 -0.76 0.04 9.73
C LEU A 116 -1.12 1.53 9.68
N VAL A 117 -0.58 2.28 10.62
CA VAL A 117 -0.83 3.73 10.71
C VAL A 117 0.50 4.48 10.73
N ILE A 118 0.74 5.35 9.76
CA ILE A 118 1.83 6.31 9.82
C ILE A 118 1.31 7.55 10.55
N ALA A 119 1.95 7.93 11.65
CA ALA A 119 1.57 9.08 12.45
C ALA A 119 2.55 10.24 12.23
N CYS A 120 2.02 11.41 11.93
CA CYS A 120 2.78 12.66 11.91
C CYS A 120 2.77 13.26 13.32
N MET A 121 3.93 13.31 13.96
CA MET A 121 4.10 13.83 15.30
C MET A 121 4.35 15.35 15.29
N GLY A 122 3.81 16.04 16.25
CA GLY A 122 4.19 17.39 16.63
C GLY A 122 5.25 17.37 17.72
N ARG A 123 5.60 18.59 18.22
CA ARG A 123 6.62 18.79 19.27
C ARG A 123 6.34 17.92 20.50
N GLY A 124 7.35 17.20 20.97
CA GLY A 124 7.26 16.37 22.17
C GLY A 124 8.35 15.31 22.24
N LEU A 125 8.03 14.13 22.75
CA LEU A 125 8.97 13.04 22.96
C LEU A 125 9.62 12.54 21.63
N TRP A 126 8.84 12.51 20.54
CA TRP A 126 9.28 11.95 19.25
C TRP A 126 10.02 12.95 18.38
N THR A 127 9.81 14.25 18.60
CA THR A 127 10.46 15.30 17.81
C THR A 127 10.36 16.67 18.47
N SER A 128 11.29 17.56 18.15
CA SER A 128 11.23 18.98 18.50
C SER A 128 10.44 19.83 17.51
N SER A 129 10.13 19.29 16.31
CA SER A 129 9.46 20.04 15.22
C SER A 129 8.35 19.23 14.55
N GLY A 130 8.70 18.24 13.75
CA GLY A 130 7.82 17.32 13.03
C GLY A 130 8.52 16.01 12.75
N HIS A 131 7.78 14.90 12.75
CA HIS A 131 8.35 13.58 12.54
C HIS A 131 7.27 12.59 12.11
N PHE A 132 7.63 11.59 11.32
CA PHE A 132 6.75 10.48 10.98
C PHE A 132 7.22 9.21 11.66
N VAL A 133 6.28 8.47 12.23
CA VAL A 133 6.54 7.16 12.87
C VAL A 133 5.50 6.14 12.39
N LEU A 134 5.85 4.86 12.39
CA LEU A 134 4.94 3.77 12.04
C LEU A 134 4.37 3.13 13.30
N VAL A 135 3.06 3.25 13.50
CA VAL A 135 2.31 2.61 14.59
C VAL A 135 1.78 1.27 14.08
N TRP A 136 2.02 0.20 14.84
CA TRP A 136 1.64 -1.14 14.44
C TRP A 136 0.89 -1.96 15.52
N LYS A 137 0.87 -1.49 16.78
CA LYS A 137 0.11 -2.13 17.86
C LYS A 137 -0.19 -1.12 18.95
N ILE A 138 -1.37 -1.23 19.55
CA ILE A 138 -1.77 -0.48 20.76
C ILE A 138 -2.43 -1.47 21.71
N THR A 139 -1.90 -1.60 22.93
CA THR A 139 -2.45 -2.51 23.96
C THR A 139 -2.50 -1.79 25.30
N GLY A 140 -3.70 -1.63 25.85
CA GLY A 140 -3.89 -0.78 27.04
C GLY A 140 -3.37 0.62 26.78
N ASN A 141 -2.49 1.12 27.64
CA ASN A 141 -1.85 2.44 27.47
C ASN A 141 -0.46 2.36 26.82
N THR A 142 -0.09 1.22 26.22
CA THR A 142 1.18 1.07 25.51
C THR A 142 0.96 1.14 24.01
N ILE A 143 1.68 2.04 23.33
CA ILE A 143 1.75 2.14 21.88
C ILE A 143 3.08 1.59 21.35
N TYR A 144 3.03 0.73 20.35
CA TYR A 144 4.19 0.12 19.71
C TYR A 144 4.45 0.79 18.36
N ILE A 145 5.66 1.27 18.21
CA ILE A 145 6.09 2.14 17.13
C ILE A 145 7.40 1.63 16.52
N ASN A 146 7.52 1.62 15.20
CA ASN A 146 8.79 1.65 14.52
C ASN A 146 9.13 3.12 14.23
N ASP A 147 10.14 3.62 14.91
CA ASP A 147 10.56 5.03 14.82
C ASP A 147 11.77 5.16 13.89
N PRO A 148 11.68 5.87 12.75
CA PRO A 148 12.79 6.08 11.84
C PRO A 148 14.04 6.73 12.46
N ALA A 149 13.88 7.43 13.57
CA ALA A 149 14.97 8.18 14.19
C ALA A 149 15.47 7.58 15.51
N SER A 150 14.89 6.48 16.01
CA SER A 150 15.26 5.98 17.34
C SER A 150 14.86 4.53 17.59
N THR A 151 15.75 3.82 18.26
CA THR A 151 15.48 2.49 18.84
C THR A 151 15.18 2.53 20.33
N ARG A 152 15.21 3.71 20.96
CA ARG A 152 14.98 3.87 22.41
C ARG A 152 13.59 3.36 22.78
N MET A 153 13.52 2.50 23.79
CA MET A 153 12.28 1.84 24.22
C MET A 153 11.17 2.83 24.55
N VAL A 154 11.48 3.95 25.20
CA VAL A 154 10.49 4.99 25.52
C VAL A 154 9.80 5.58 24.27
N ARG A 155 10.43 5.47 23.09
CA ARG A 155 9.87 5.94 21.82
C ARG A 155 9.26 4.81 20.98
N THR A 156 9.70 3.57 21.17
CA THR A 156 9.23 2.41 20.41
C THR A 156 8.15 1.61 21.13
N GLN A 157 8.06 1.72 22.47
CA GLN A 157 7.01 1.20 23.33
C GLN A 157 6.56 2.33 24.27
N GLY A 158 5.99 3.37 23.70
CA GLY A 158 5.67 4.61 24.40
C GLY A 158 4.34 4.58 25.15
N ASP A 159 4.12 5.61 25.97
CA ASP A 159 2.84 5.87 26.60
C ASP A 159 1.81 6.38 25.57
N TYR A 160 0.71 5.66 25.39
CA TYR A 160 -0.32 6.02 24.42
C TYR A 160 -1.07 7.32 24.80
N SER A 161 -1.26 7.59 26.09
CA SER A 161 -1.87 8.84 26.53
C SER A 161 -1.01 10.03 26.14
N LEU A 162 0.32 9.95 26.37
CA LEU A 162 1.26 10.97 25.92
C LEU A 162 1.26 11.11 24.39
N PHE A 163 1.23 9.99 23.67
CA PHE A 163 1.21 9.97 22.19
C PHE A 163 0.01 10.76 21.66
N LYS A 164 -1.19 10.59 22.24
CA LYS A 164 -2.40 11.31 21.84
C LYS A 164 -2.29 12.83 21.97
N HIS A 165 -1.50 13.33 22.89
CA HIS A 165 -1.23 14.76 23.02
C HIS A 165 -0.26 15.30 21.94
N GLN A 166 0.56 14.43 21.35
CA GLN A 166 1.67 14.86 20.49
C GLN A 166 1.48 14.54 19.00
N VAL A 167 0.54 13.69 18.65
CA VAL A 167 0.23 13.39 17.24
C VAL A 167 -0.58 14.53 16.62
N LYS A 168 -0.28 14.80 15.34
CA LYS A 168 -0.97 15.81 14.52
C LYS A 168 -1.93 15.16 13.53
N TYR A 169 -1.45 14.17 12.79
CA TYR A 169 -2.18 13.54 11.69
C TYR A 169 -1.91 12.05 11.64
N TYR A 170 -2.89 11.30 11.15
CA TYR A 170 -2.82 9.87 10.91
C TYR A 170 -3.00 9.56 9.43
N PHE A 171 -2.15 8.69 8.89
CA PHE A 171 -2.24 8.11 7.57
C PHE A 171 -2.46 6.61 7.72
N VAL A 172 -3.64 6.16 7.35
CA VAL A 172 -4.03 4.74 7.44
C VAL A 172 -3.61 4.05 6.19
N VAL A 173 -2.73 3.05 6.31
CA VAL A 173 -2.31 2.20 5.21
C VAL A 173 -2.99 0.85 5.35
N LYS A 174 -3.64 0.42 4.27
CA LYS A 174 -4.33 -0.86 4.19
C LYS A 174 -3.74 -1.69 3.05
N LYS A 175 -3.65 -2.98 3.29
CA LYS A 175 -3.49 -3.93 2.20
C LYS A 175 -4.66 -3.73 1.23
N PRO A 176 -4.50 -4.06 -0.07
CA PRO A 176 -5.67 -4.26 -0.90
C PRO A 176 -6.60 -5.15 -0.07
N ALA A 177 -7.87 -4.85 -0.07
CA ALA A 177 -8.79 -5.90 0.33
C ALA A 177 -8.33 -7.11 -0.50
N THR A 178 -7.72 -8.09 0.16
CA THR A 178 -7.67 -9.41 -0.40
C THR A 178 -9.11 -9.58 -0.83
N ILE A 179 -9.38 -9.66 -2.15
CA ILE A 179 -10.57 -10.36 -2.57
C ILE A 179 -10.37 -11.63 -1.74
N GLN A 180 -11.13 -11.74 -0.65
CA GLN A 180 -11.24 -13.01 0.01
C GLN A 180 -11.71 -13.88 -1.14
N GLN A 181 -10.79 -14.63 -1.74
CA GLN A 181 -11.21 -15.86 -2.34
C GLN A 181 -12.09 -16.44 -1.21
N PRO A 182 -13.39 -16.61 -1.45
CA PRO A 182 -14.26 -17.17 -0.43
C PRO A 182 -13.40 -18.24 0.20
N GLU A 183 -13.27 -18.21 1.54
CA GLU A 183 -12.56 -19.26 2.25
C GLU A 183 -12.91 -20.49 1.47
N LYS A 184 -11.89 -21.23 0.99
CA LYS A 184 -12.17 -22.54 0.47
C LYS A 184 -12.87 -23.24 1.63
N GLU A 185 -14.19 -23.04 1.74
CA GLU A 185 -15.02 -24.14 2.16
C GLU A 185 -14.58 -25.24 1.19
N ASP A 186 -14.15 -26.36 1.71
CA ASP A 186 -13.80 -27.57 0.97
C ASP A 186 -15.06 -28.12 0.24
N ASP A 187 -15.82 -27.24 -0.35
CA ASP A 187 -16.71 -27.51 -1.46
C ASP A 187 -15.84 -27.30 -2.70
N ASP A 188 -15.24 -28.41 -3.10
CA ASP A 188 -14.69 -28.60 -4.46
C ASP A 188 -15.82 -28.28 -5.44
N MET A 189 -16.05 -26.96 -5.67
CA MET A 189 -17.02 -26.53 -6.67
C MET A 189 -16.39 -26.88 -8.00
N ASP A 190 -16.69 -28.10 -8.44
CA ASP A 190 -16.28 -28.60 -9.74
C ASP A 190 -16.86 -27.64 -10.79
N ILE A 191 -15.98 -26.73 -11.25
CA ILE A 191 -16.30 -25.70 -12.26
C ILE A 191 -16.88 -26.41 -13.50
N ASN A 192 -16.41 -27.62 -13.82
CA ASN A 192 -16.92 -28.41 -14.94
C ASN A 192 -18.34 -28.86 -14.67
N LYS A 193 -18.65 -29.23 -13.42
CA LYS A 193 -20.03 -29.57 -13.01
C LYS A 193 -20.93 -28.33 -13.04
N LEU A 194 -20.45 -27.18 -12.53
CA LEU A 194 -21.19 -25.93 -12.59
C LEU A 194 -21.48 -25.51 -14.04
N LEU A 195 -20.51 -25.61 -14.93
CA LEU A 195 -20.66 -25.29 -16.35
C LEU A 195 -21.60 -26.28 -17.07
N ALA A 196 -21.58 -27.56 -16.69
CA ALA A 196 -22.45 -28.57 -17.23
C ALA A 196 -23.92 -28.40 -16.78
N GLU A 197 -24.15 -27.91 -15.56
CA GLU A 197 -25.47 -27.67 -14.98
C GLU A 197 -26.07 -26.30 -15.37
N MET A 198 -25.25 -25.38 -15.90
CA MET A 198 -25.70 -24.04 -16.31
C MET A 198 -26.62 -24.13 -17.55
N THR A 199 -27.81 -23.54 -17.44
CA THR A 199 -28.63 -23.28 -18.61
C THR A 199 -27.97 -22.28 -19.56
N GLY A 200 -28.30 -22.34 -20.85
CA GLY A 200 -27.77 -21.40 -21.83
C GLY A 200 -28.04 -19.94 -21.47
N ALA A 201 -29.14 -19.63 -20.78
CA ALA A 201 -29.46 -18.30 -20.29
C ALA A 201 -28.48 -17.84 -19.16
N GLN A 202 -28.15 -18.73 -18.23
CA GLN A 202 -27.21 -18.45 -17.15
C GLN A 202 -25.76 -18.27 -17.68
N ALA A 203 -25.36 -19.13 -18.62
CA ALA A 203 -24.06 -19.01 -19.29
C ALA A 203 -23.97 -17.69 -20.08
N TYR A 204 -25.04 -17.29 -20.77
CA TYR A 204 -25.09 -16.00 -21.48
C TYR A 204 -25.05 -14.81 -20.53
N ALA A 205 -25.73 -14.87 -19.38
CA ALA A 205 -25.71 -13.81 -18.38
C ALA A 205 -24.31 -13.66 -17.73
N LEU A 206 -23.63 -14.77 -17.45
CA LEU A 206 -22.25 -14.76 -16.93
C LEU A 206 -21.29 -14.18 -17.97
N TYR A 207 -21.40 -14.61 -19.23
CA TYR A 207 -20.64 -14.10 -20.35
C TYR A 207 -20.82 -12.58 -20.55
N THR A 208 -22.08 -12.11 -20.51
CA THR A 208 -22.40 -10.68 -20.64
C THR A 208 -21.82 -9.86 -19.49
N LYS A 209 -21.86 -10.38 -18.27
CA LYS A 209 -21.22 -9.74 -17.11
C LYS A 209 -19.70 -9.71 -17.24
N ALA A 210 -19.09 -10.79 -17.70
CA ALA A 210 -17.63 -10.85 -17.89
C ALA A 210 -17.16 -9.86 -18.97
N ILE A 211 -17.90 -9.75 -20.08
CA ILE A 211 -17.63 -8.75 -21.13
C ILE A 211 -17.81 -7.33 -20.61
N ALA A 212 -18.89 -7.05 -19.87
CA ALA A 212 -19.12 -5.73 -19.29
C ALA A 212 -18.02 -5.35 -18.27
N TYR A 213 -17.53 -6.32 -17.51
CA TYR A 213 -16.42 -6.14 -16.59
C TYR A 213 -15.10 -5.90 -17.34
N ALA A 214 -14.83 -6.67 -18.39
CA ALA A 214 -13.65 -6.49 -19.25
C ALA A 214 -13.68 -5.17 -20.03
N ALA A 215 -14.85 -4.74 -20.50
CA ALA A 215 -15.03 -3.46 -21.20
C ALA A 215 -14.97 -2.25 -20.27
N ALA A 216 -15.36 -2.42 -18.99
CA ALA A 216 -15.23 -1.36 -17.96
C ALA A 216 -13.79 -1.27 -17.39
N ALA A 217 -13.02 -2.33 -17.49
CA ALA A 217 -11.60 -2.35 -17.20
C ALA A 217 -10.86 -1.97 -18.49
N ALA A 218 -10.73 -0.65 -18.76
CA ALA A 218 -9.71 -0.20 -19.71
C ALA A 218 -8.39 -0.89 -19.33
N GLU A 219 -7.69 -1.46 -20.32
CA GLU A 219 -6.42 -2.15 -20.08
C GLU A 219 -5.55 -1.26 -19.21
N PRO A 220 -5.15 -1.70 -18.00
CA PRO A 220 -4.39 -0.85 -17.09
C PRO A 220 -3.11 -0.42 -17.78
N GLU A 221 -2.73 0.84 -17.64
CA GLU A 221 -1.53 1.43 -18.25
C GLU A 221 -0.28 0.57 -18.00
N TRP A 222 -0.20 -0.09 -16.83
CA TRP A 222 0.86 -1.05 -16.49
C TRP A 222 0.90 -2.31 -17.38
N SER A 223 -0.24 -2.74 -17.93
CA SER A 223 -0.30 -3.90 -18.85
C SER A 223 0.28 -3.55 -20.21
N ARG A 224 0.02 -2.35 -20.70
CA ARG A 224 0.63 -1.80 -21.94
C ARG A 224 2.12 -1.59 -21.77
N GLU A 225 2.56 -0.97 -20.67
CA GLU A 225 3.98 -0.72 -20.39
C GLU A 225 4.81 -2.01 -20.23
N GLN A 226 4.19 -3.09 -19.74
CA GLN A 226 4.88 -4.38 -19.54
C GLN A 226 4.78 -5.34 -20.73
N GLY A 227 4.12 -4.94 -21.80
CA GLY A 227 3.99 -5.73 -23.02
C GLY A 227 3.27 -7.07 -22.80
N HIS A 228 2.27 -7.11 -21.90
CA HIS A 228 1.54 -8.35 -21.59
C HIS A 228 0.79 -8.89 -22.80
N TRP A 229 0.18 -8.01 -23.59
CA TRP A 229 -0.47 -8.38 -24.84
C TRP A 229 0.49 -8.97 -25.85
N GLU A 230 1.65 -8.35 -26.05
CA GLU A 230 2.69 -8.86 -26.94
C GLU A 230 3.21 -10.22 -26.48
N LYS A 231 3.43 -10.40 -25.17
CA LYS A 231 3.84 -11.68 -24.60
C LYS A 231 2.79 -12.77 -24.77
N ALA A 232 1.50 -12.43 -24.62
CA ALA A 232 0.40 -13.36 -24.84
C ALA A 232 0.29 -13.76 -26.32
N THR A 233 0.49 -12.83 -27.24
CA THR A 233 0.55 -13.07 -28.69
C THR A 233 1.73 -13.97 -29.05
N LEU A 234 2.94 -13.66 -28.56
CA LEU A 234 4.14 -14.47 -28.78
C LEU A 234 4.01 -15.89 -28.25
N LYS A 235 3.26 -16.09 -27.16
CA LYS A 235 2.95 -17.42 -26.61
C LYS A 235 1.78 -18.12 -27.31
N GLY A 236 1.20 -17.51 -28.32
CA GLY A 236 0.04 -18.05 -29.05
C GLY A 236 -1.24 -18.16 -28.20
N ILE A 237 -1.32 -17.41 -27.11
CA ILE A 237 -2.50 -17.37 -26.23
C ILE A 237 -3.61 -16.55 -26.91
N VAL A 238 -3.25 -15.43 -27.54
CA VAL A 238 -4.12 -14.56 -28.35
C VAL A 238 -3.51 -14.41 -29.77
N ASP A 239 -4.33 -14.02 -30.74
CA ASP A 239 -3.92 -13.89 -32.15
C ASP A 239 -3.21 -12.54 -32.47
N GLY A 240 -3.13 -11.63 -31.49
CA GLY A 240 -2.52 -10.32 -31.66
C GLY A 240 -3.37 -9.30 -32.41
N GLN A 241 -4.59 -9.66 -32.81
CA GLN A 241 -5.51 -8.80 -33.55
C GLN A 241 -6.50 -8.15 -32.59
N GLU A 242 -6.83 -6.87 -32.84
CA GLU A 242 -7.89 -6.14 -32.18
C GLU A 242 -7.96 -6.31 -30.63
N PRO A 243 -6.95 -5.84 -29.86
CA PRO A 243 -6.89 -6.04 -28.41
C PRO A 243 -8.08 -5.45 -27.65
N GLU A 244 -8.83 -4.54 -28.27
CA GLU A 244 -10.01 -3.89 -27.67
C GLU A 244 -11.34 -4.54 -28.09
N ARG A 245 -11.29 -5.55 -28.96
CA ARG A 245 -12.49 -6.26 -29.42
C ARG A 245 -13.00 -7.23 -28.34
N PRO A 246 -14.31 -7.29 -28.07
CA PRO A 246 -14.88 -8.32 -27.20
C PRO A 246 -14.54 -9.73 -27.72
N VAL A 247 -14.02 -10.58 -26.83
CA VAL A 247 -13.67 -11.96 -27.14
C VAL A 247 -14.92 -12.76 -27.42
N LYS A 248 -14.99 -13.46 -28.56
CA LYS A 248 -16.10 -14.36 -28.88
C LYS A 248 -16.03 -15.63 -28.02
N ARG A 249 -17.17 -16.33 -27.88
CA ARG A 249 -17.28 -17.54 -27.04
C ARG A 249 -16.30 -18.65 -27.44
N ASP A 250 -16.16 -18.88 -28.72
CA ASP A 250 -15.25 -19.85 -29.30
C ASP A 250 -13.78 -19.47 -29.11
N GLU A 251 -13.47 -18.18 -29.21
CA GLU A 251 -12.14 -17.63 -28.94
C GLU A 251 -11.75 -17.77 -27.46
N LEU A 252 -12.69 -17.48 -26.54
CA LEU A 252 -12.47 -17.67 -25.11
C LEU A 252 -12.25 -19.16 -24.78
N ALA A 253 -13.03 -20.07 -25.35
CA ALA A 253 -12.84 -21.51 -25.17
C ALA A 253 -11.48 -21.96 -25.70
N ALA A 254 -11.03 -21.44 -26.85
CA ALA A 254 -9.70 -21.74 -27.39
C ALA A 254 -8.56 -21.21 -26.50
N VAL A 255 -8.73 -20.03 -25.89
CA VAL A 255 -7.74 -19.47 -24.94
C VAL A 255 -7.68 -20.32 -23.67
N LEU A 256 -8.83 -20.70 -23.11
CA LEU A 256 -8.91 -21.53 -21.91
C LEU A 256 -8.34 -22.94 -22.16
N GLY A 257 -8.57 -23.54 -23.35
CA GLY A 257 -7.95 -24.81 -23.76
C GLY A 257 -6.42 -24.71 -23.85
N ARG A 258 -5.88 -23.63 -24.45
CA ARG A 258 -4.44 -23.40 -24.52
C ARG A 258 -3.79 -23.15 -23.16
N LEU A 259 -4.53 -22.69 -22.17
CA LEU A 259 -4.09 -22.50 -20.80
C LEU A 259 -4.23 -23.76 -19.94
N GLY A 260 -4.75 -24.88 -20.50
CA GLY A 260 -4.99 -26.13 -19.78
C GLY A 260 -6.09 -26.02 -18.72
N VAL A 261 -7.06 -25.12 -18.92
CA VAL A 261 -8.18 -24.90 -17.98
C VAL A 261 -9.38 -25.78 -18.34
N LEU A 262 -9.42 -26.30 -19.58
CA LEU A 262 -10.53 -27.11 -20.11
C LEU A 262 -10.14 -28.60 -20.38
N ASP A 263 -8.98 -29.05 -19.91
CA ASP A 263 -8.53 -30.46 -20.01
C ASP A 263 -8.99 -31.28 -18.81
#